data_e1a978be3e7e4e8ba882925f6e206900
#
_entry.id   e1a978be3e7e4e8ba882925f6e206900
#
_cell.length_a   1.000
_cell.length_b   1.000
_cell.length_c   1.000
_cell.angle_alpha   90.00
_cell.angle_beta   90.00
_cell.angle_gamma   90.00
#
_symmetry.space_group_name_H-M   'P 1'
#
loop_
_entity.id
_entity.type
_entity.pdbx_description
1 polymer ?
#
loop_
_entity_poly.entity_id
_entity_poly.type
_entity_poly.pdbx_seq_one_letter_code
_entity_poly.pdbx_strand_id
1 'polypeptide(L)'
;MLNPSISTTMRLQSGELNITPRVANRLHELDFTVPELEEAIADHKSHCDGEPSVYCGTYGKYNDGSLCGLWIDLSSFDDYDEFINFCKAIHADEDDPELMFQDFEGFLLRKRQADDLRQWYGESGFDEDDFDHIKEYCELCDKYDQDAVDDYMEFHDELDSFEEAYCGNWDSEEDFARHIVEECYGLDRIMGNLSNYFDYEAFLQSKRLRR
;
A
#
# COMPACT_ATOMS: atom_id res chain seq x y z
N MET A 1 -5.47 39.29 -6.33
CA MET A 1 -4.18 40.01 -6.10
C MET A 1 -3.77 39.68 -4.68
N LEU A 2 -2.85 38.72 -4.50
CA LEU A 2 -2.30 38.39 -3.19
C LEU A 2 -1.36 39.55 -2.75
N ASN A 3 -1.51 39.94 -1.51
CA ASN A 3 -0.72 40.99 -0.89
C ASN A 3 0.75 40.51 -0.76
N PRO A 4 1.80 41.18 -1.28
CA PRO A 4 3.15 40.61 -1.39
C PRO A 4 3.92 40.44 -0.07
N SER A 5 3.25 40.46 1.09
CA SER A 5 3.94 40.52 2.40
C SER A 5 3.45 39.45 3.41
N ILE A 6 2.65 38.48 3.01
CA ILE A 6 2.25 37.41 3.94
C ILE A 6 2.91 36.12 3.46
N SER A 7 4.09 35.81 4.02
CA SER A 7 4.62 34.46 3.95
C SER A 7 3.73 33.57 4.81
N THR A 8 2.97 32.70 4.19
CA THR A 8 2.21 31.65 4.88
C THR A 8 3.12 30.44 5.00
N THR A 9 3.20 29.86 6.18
CA THR A 9 4.02 28.65 6.42
C THR A 9 3.07 27.48 6.64
N MET A 10 3.23 26.42 5.86
CA MET A 10 2.56 25.13 6.07
C MET A 10 3.45 24.21 6.87
N ARG A 11 2.91 23.57 7.89
CA ARG A 11 3.63 22.58 8.69
C ARG A 11 3.42 21.21 8.09
N LEU A 12 4.51 20.55 7.72
CA LEU A 12 4.56 19.12 7.42
C LEU A 12 4.65 18.32 8.73
N GLN A 13 4.71 17.00 8.65
CA GLN A 13 4.91 16.18 9.85
C GLN A 13 6.29 16.42 10.46
N SER A 14 7.30 16.55 9.61
CA SER A 14 8.61 17.05 9.99
C SER A 14 8.96 18.24 9.10
N GLY A 15 9.24 19.41 9.71
CA GLY A 15 9.60 20.62 9.00
C GLY A 15 8.44 21.48 8.54
N GLU A 16 8.74 22.47 7.70
CA GLU A 16 7.80 23.50 7.26
C GLU A 16 8.04 23.85 5.78
N LEU A 17 6.95 24.08 5.05
CA LEU A 17 6.96 24.63 3.69
C LEU A 17 6.60 26.12 3.74
N ASN A 18 7.52 27.00 3.35
CA ASN A 18 7.28 28.42 3.30
C ASN A 18 6.67 28.85 1.97
N ILE A 19 5.44 29.33 1.99
CA ILE A 19 4.71 29.77 0.80
C ILE A 19 5.17 31.16 0.39
N THR A 20 6.13 31.20 -0.53
CA THR A 20 6.55 32.41 -1.24
C THR A 20 5.75 32.56 -2.54
N PRO A 21 5.77 33.73 -3.21
CA PRO A 21 5.15 33.84 -4.55
C PRO A 21 5.70 32.85 -5.57
N ARG A 22 6.98 32.46 -5.46
CA ARG A 22 7.61 31.43 -6.30
C ARG A 22 7.01 30.05 -6.02
N VAL A 23 6.87 29.67 -4.75
CA VAL A 23 6.25 28.40 -4.34
C VAL A 23 4.80 28.35 -4.80
N ALA A 24 4.02 29.43 -4.60
CA ALA A 24 2.64 29.49 -5.04
C ALA A 24 2.48 29.32 -6.58
N ASN A 25 3.39 29.87 -7.37
CA ASN A 25 3.38 29.66 -8.83
C ASN A 25 3.70 28.20 -9.18
N ARG A 26 4.64 27.58 -8.48
CA ARG A 26 4.99 26.17 -8.71
C ARG A 26 3.86 25.22 -8.30
N LEU A 27 3.16 25.50 -7.20
CA LEU A 27 1.96 24.76 -6.82
C LEU A 27 0.90 24.83 -7.92
N HIS A 28 0.71 25.97 -8.53
CA HIS A 28 -0.20 26.12 -9.66
C HIS A 28 0.22 25.31 -10.90
N GLU A 29 1.53 25.17 -11.14
CA GLU A 29 2.04 24.28 -12.22
C GLU A 29 1.81 22.80 -11.94
N LEU A 30 1.63 22.43 -10.68
CA LEU A 30 1.30 21.09 -10.19
C LEU A 30 -0.22 20.89 -9.96
N ASP A 31 -1.05 21.82 -10.43
CA ASP A 31 -2.50 21.84 -10.25
C ASP A 31 -3.00 21.97 -8.80
N PHE A 32 -2.17 22.53 -7.90
CA PHE A 32 -2.56 22.82 -6.51
C PHE A 32 -2.77 24.30 -6.25
N THR A 33 -3.81 24.62 -5.51
CA THR A 33 -3.88 25.90 -4.79
C THR A 33 -3.33 25.74 -3.37
N VAL A 34 -2.91 26.86 -2.76
CA VAL A 34 -2.39 26.84 -1.38
C VAL A 34 -3.40 26.26 -0.38
N PRO A 35 -4.72 26.60 -0.41
CA PRO A 35 -5.69 25.99 0.48
C PRO A 35 -5.91 24.48 0.25
N GLU A 36 -5.94 24.03 -1.00
CA GLU A 36 -6.09 22.61 -1.33
C GLU A 36 -4.92 21.78 -0.81
N LEU A 37 -3.70 22.27 -0.99
CA LEU A 37 -2.51 21.60 -0.43
C LEU A 37 -2.53 21.58 1.11
N GLU A 38 -2.98 22.66 1.77
CA GLU A 38 -3.07 22.72 3.23
C GLU A 38 -4.10 21.71 3.77
N GLU A 39 -5.24 21.57 3.09
CA GLU A 39 -6.27 20.58 3.40
C GLU A 39 -5.75 19.15 3.20
N ALA A 40 -5.16 18.84 2.06
CA ALA A 40 -4.59 17.53 1.77
C ALA A 40 -3.48 17.13 2.78
N ILE A 41 -2.58 18.06 3.15
CA ILE A 41 -1.57 17.82 4.20
C ILE A 41 -2.24 17.49 5.55
N ALA A 42 -3.34 18.16 5.89
CA ALA A 42 -4.05 17.92 7.15
C ALA A 42 -4.71 16.53 7.15
N ASP A 43 -5.27 16.11 6.02
CA ASP A 43 -5.90 14.80 5.85
C ASP A 43 -4.86 13.68 6.00
N HIS A 44 -3.73 13.75 5.32
CA HIS A 44 -2.66 12.75 5.46
C HIS A 44 -2.10 12.65 6.88
N LYS A 45 -2.04 13.74 7.64
CA LYS A 45 -1.63 13.71 9.05
C LYS A 45 -2.62 12.98 9.97
N SER A 46 -3.87 12.90 9.59
CA SER A 46 -4.94 12.30 10.40
C SER A 46 -5.15 10.81 10.14
N HIS A 47 -4.69 10.29 8.99
CA HIS A 47 -5.01 8.94 8.49
C HIS A 47 -3.91 7.88 8.69
N CYS A 48 -2.73 8.24 9.23
CA CYS A 48 -1.54 7.37 9.24
C CYS A 48 -1.53 6.21 10.24
N ASP A 49 -2.61 5.81 10.84
CA ASP A 49 -2.63 4.65 11.75
C ASP A 49 -3.13 3.39 11.02
N GLY A 50 -2.21 2.69 10.31
CA GLY A 50 -2.47 1.36 9.73
C GLY A 50 -2.84 1.36 8.24
N GLU A 51 -2.99 2.52 7.61
CA GLU A 51 -3.20 2.62 6.17
C GLU A 51 -1.86 2.52 5.41
N PRO A 52 -1.87 2.01 4.16
CA PRO A 52 -0.68 1.93 3.32
C PRO A 52 -0.07 3.30 3.09
N SER A 53 1.05 3.56 3.72
CA SER A 53 1.65 4.90 3.76
C SER A 53 3.14 4.87 3.46
N VAL A 54 3.64 5.95 2.85
CA VAL A 54 5.05 6.17 2.57
C VAL A 54 5.51 7.52 3.13
N TYR A 55 6.71 7.55 3.73
CA TYR A 55 7.31 8.81 4.15
C TYR A 55 8.09 9.44 3.00
N CYS A 56 7.61 10.58 2.50
CA CYS A 56 8.21 11.32 1.40
C CYS A 56 9.02 12.53 1.92
N GLY A 57 10.32 12.51 1.64
CA GLY A 57 11.24 13.61 1.78
C GLY A 57 11.95 13.91 0.47
N THR A 58 13.11 14.62 0.50
CA THR A 58 13.97 14.82 -0.67
C THR A 58 15.43 14.52 -0.34
N TYR A 59 16.18 14.06 -1.33
CA TYR A 59 17.64 13.87 -1.19
C TYR A 59 18.35 15.19 -0.86
N GLY A 60 17.90 16.32 -1.43
CA GLY A 60 18.46 17.63 -1.14
C GLY A 60 18.36 17.99 0.34
N LYS A 61 17.16 17.91 0.92
CA LYS A 61 16.92 18.19 2.34
C LYS A 61 17.64 17.19 3.25
N TYR A 62 17.63 15.91 2.90
CA TYR A 62 18.32 14.87 3.67
C TYR A 62 19.82 15.11 3.74
N ASN A 63 20.47 15.45 2.63
CA ASN A 63 21.90 15.77 2.58
C ASN A 63 22.26 17.03 3.39
N ASP A 64 21.32 17.96 3.52
CA ASP A 64 21.45 19.16 4.38
C ASP A 64 21.13 18.87 5.86
N GLY A 65 20.87 17.61 6.22
CA GLY A 65 20.58 17.18 7.59
C GLY A 65 19.13 17.44 8.02
N SER A 66 18.22 17.67 7.09
CA SER A 66 16.79 17.87 7.35
C SER A 66 15.99 16.60 7.02
N LEU A 67 15.11 16.20 7.94
CA LEU A 67 14.11 15.16 7.71
C LEU A 67 12.75 15.76 7.32
N CYS A 68 12.74 16.94 6.70
CA CYS A 68 11.51 17.60 6.29
C CYS A 68 10.74 16.74 5.29
N GLY A 69 9.52 16.34 5.66
CA GLY A 69 8.68 15.45 4.86
C GLY A 69 7.33 15.17 5.52
N LEU A 70 6.58 14.29 4.91
CA LEU A 70 5.24 13.90 5.30
C LEU A 70 5.03 12.40 5.07
N TRP A 71 4.33 11.74 5.99
CA TRP A 71 3.70 10.45 5.73
C TRP A 71 2.51 10.67 4.79
N ILE A 72 2.43 9.91 3.73
CA ILE A 72 1.44 10.04 2.68
C ILE A 72 0.70 8.71 2.56
N ASP A 73 -0.61 8.76 2.77
CA ASP A 73 -1.52 7.64 2.55
C ASP A 73 -1.68 7.40 1.05
N LEU A 74 -1.25 6.22 0.58
CA LEU A 74 -1.27 5.84 -0.83
C LEU A 74 -2.69 5.54 -1.34
N SER A 75 -3.61 5.18 -0.45
CA SER A 75 -5.02 4.91 -0.82
C SER A 75 -5.77 6.17 -1.27
N SER A 76 -5.26 7.36 -0.90
CA SER A 76 -5.87 8.66 -1.20
C SER A 76 -5.72 9.12 -2.65
N PHE A 77 -4.95 8.42 -3.48
CA PHE A 77 -4.66 8.81 -4.86
C PHE A 77 -5.26 7.80 -5.85
N ASP A 78 -5.74 8.29 -6.98
CA ASP A 78 -6.26 7.43 -8.05
C ASP A 78 -5.15 6.81 -8.88
N ASP A 79 -4.05 7.55 -9.13
CA ASP A 79 -2.91 7.10 -9.92
C ASP A 79 -1.56 7.62 -9.39
N TYR A 80 -0.47 7.05 -9.95
CA TYR A 80 0.90 7.38 -9.57
C TYR A 80 1.28 8.83 -9.90
N ASP A 81 0.79 9.39 -11.00
CA ASP A 81 1.09 10.77 -11.40
C ASP A 81 0.50 11.77 -10.39
N GLU A 82 -0.71 11.54 -9.91
CA GLU A 82 -1.35 12.35 -8.87
C GLU A 82 -0.54 12.29 -7.56
N PHE A 83 -0.15 11.09 -7.13
CA PHE A 83 0.71 10.87 -5.97
C PHE A 83 2.04 11.63 -6.09
N ILE A 84 2.75 11.50 -7.21
CA ILE A 84 4.03 12.18 -7.45
C ILE A 84 3.86 13.70 -7.50
N ASN A 85 2.77 14.22 -8.09
CA ASN A 85 2.49 15.65 -8.09
C ASN A 85 2.26 16.19 -6.68
N PHE A 86 1.57 15.44 -5.82
CA PHE A 86 1.44 15.80 -4.42
C PHE A 86 2.78 15.78 -3.68
N CYS A 87 3.61 14.75 -3.89
CA CYS A 87 4.97 14.67 -3.32
C CYS A 87 5.82 15.88 -3.73
N LYS A 88 5.76 16.31 -5.00
CA LYS A 88 6.45 17.52 -5.48
C LYS A 88 5.86 18.79 -4.88
N ALA A 89 4.55 18.84 -4.65
CA ALA A 89 3.88 20.01 -4.09
C ALA A 89 4.29 20.29 -2.64
N ILE A 90 4.44 19.25 -1.80
CA ILE A 90 4.92 19.40 -0.41
C ILE A 90 6.41 19.82 -0.33
N HIS A 91 7.15 19.71 -1.43
CA HIS A 91 8.56 20.11 -1.57
C HIS A 91 8.75 21.22 -2.62
N ALA A 92 7.73 22.01 -2.92
CA ALA A 92 7.75 23.06 -3.94
C ALA A 92 8.71 24.24 -3.63
N ASP A 93 9.32 24.27 -2.47
CA ASP A 93 10.43 25.19 -2.12
C ASP A 93 11.75 24.83 -2.83
N GLU A 94 11.91 23.59 -3.29
CA GLU A 94 13.02 23.16 -4.15
C GLU A 94 12.69 23.35 -5.63
N ASP A 95 13.69 23.63 -6.49
CA ASP A 95 13.45 23.87 -7.92
C ASP A 95 13.08 22.62 -8.69
N ASP A 96 13.72 21.52 -8.36
CA ASP A 96 13.53 20.19 -8.92
C ASP A 96 13.74 19.18 -7.78
N PRO A 97 12.70 18.92 -6.97
CA PRO A 97 12.84 18.06 -5.81
C PRO A 97 13.11 16.63 -6.26
N GLU A 98 14.29 16.11 -5.93
CA GLU A 98 14.61 14.70 -6.06
C GLU A 98 13.98 13.97 -4.88
N LEU A 99 12.82 13.34 -5.13
CA LEU A 99 12.02 12.70 -4.10
C LEU A 99 12.77 11.51 -3.48
N MET A 100 12.59 11.33 -2.18
CA MET A 100 13.19 10.26 -1.39
C MET A 100 12.11 9.62 -0.52
N PHE A 101 11.77 8.37 -0.81
CA PHE A 101 10.83 7.58 -0.01
C PHE A 101 11.62 6.83 1.06
N GLN A 102 11.51 7.31 2.31
CA GLN A 102 12.43 6.95 3.41
C GLN A 102 11.92 5.82 4.28
N ASP A 103 10.60 5.64 4.37
CA ASP A 103 9.98 4.65 5.23
C ASP A 103 8.59 4.28 4.72
N PHE A 104 8.09 3.10 5.10
CA PHE A 104 6.85 2.50 4.62
C PHE A 104 6.08 1.87 5.77
N GLU A 105 4.74 1.97 5.76
CA GLU A 105 3.85 1.43 6.78
C GLU A 105 2.54 0.92 6.17
N GLY A 106 1.92 -0.09 6.80
CA GLY A 106 0.55 -0.52 6.49
C GLY A 106 0.41 -1.50 5.34
N PHE A 107 1.49 -2.05 4.76
CA PHE A 107 1.43 -3.08 3.71
C PHE A 107 2.65 -4.01 3.72
N LEU A 108 2.48 -5.22 3.18
CA LEU A 108 3.58 -6.14 2.96
C LEU A 108 4.27 -5.84 1.63
N LEU A 109 5.57 -5.61 1.72
CA LEU A 109 6.42 -5.51 0.54
C LEU A 109 6.60 -6.89 -0.10
N ARG A 110 6.69 -6.93 -1.44
CA ARG A 110 7.05 -8.15 -2.17
C ARG A 110 8.27 -8.83 -1.54
N LYS A 111 8.24 -10.15 -1.42
CA LYS A 111 9.33 -10.94 -0.80
C LYS A 111 10.70 -10.67 -1.42
N ARG A 112 10.72 -10.38 -2.73
CA ARG A 112 11.90 -9.94 -3.51
C ARG A 112 12.50 -8.63 -2.99
N GLN A 113 11.68 -7.76 -2.43
CA GLN A 113 12.05 -6.45 -1.92
C GLN A 113 12.45 -6.53 -0.43
N ALA A 114 11.87 -7.46 0.33
CA ALA A 114 12.17 -7.61 1.76
C ALA A 114 13.62 -8.09 2.03
N ASP A 115 14.19 -8.93 1.16
CA ASP A 115 15.60 -9.37 1.26
C ASP A 115 16.57 -8.27 0.81
N ASP A 116 16.11 -7.30 0.01
CA ASP A 116 16.89 -6.19 -0.59
C ASP A 116 16.55 -4.80 0.01
N LEU A 117 15.76 -4.72 1.09
CA LEU A 117 15.35 -3.45 1.72
C LEU A 117 16.50 -2.47 1.98
N ARG A 118 17.72 -2.97 2.21
CA ARG A 118 18.91 -2.12 2.33
C ARG A 118 19.42 -1.57 1.01
N GLN A 119 19.11 -2.23 -0.10
CA GLN A 119 19.47 -1.82 -1.45
C GLN A 119 18.37 -0.93 -2.05
N TRP A 120 17.13 -1.14 -1.62
CA TRP A 120 15.95 -0.39 -2.06
C TRP A 120 15.99 1.09 -1.64
N TYR A 121 16.52 1.38 -0.46
CA TYR A 121 16.73 2.77 0.01
C TYR A 121 17.81 3.54 -0.76
N GLY A 122 18.52 2.94 -1.69
CA GLY A 122 19.68 3.54 -2.34
C GLY A 122 19.66 3.66 -3.86
N GLU A 123 19.05 2.76 -4.60
CA GLU A 123 19.28 2.66 -6.06
C GLU A 123 18.04 2.52 -6.95
N SER A 124 16.86 2.14 -6.46
CA SER A 124 15.70 1.90 -7.34
C SER A 124 14.41 2.61 -6.94
N GLY A 125 14.38 3.46 -5.95
CA GLY A 125 13.22 4.31 -5.62
C GLY A 125 11.84 3.61 -5.69
N PHE A 126 10.86 4.16 -5.04
CA PHE A 126 9.46 3.77 -5.17
C PHE A 126 8.97 4.22 -6.56
N ASP A 127 8.48 3.29 -7.38
CA ASP A 127 8.05 3.55 -8.75
C ASP A 127 6.55 3.26 -8.97
N GLU A 128 6.10 3.42 -10.22
CA GLU A 128 4.72 3.20 -10.62
C GLU A 128 4.28 1.74 -10.41
N ASP A 129 5.14 0.78 -10.71
CA ASP A 129 4.85 -0.65 -10.52
C ASP A 129 4.66 -0.99 -9.03
N ASP A 130 5.41 -0.35 -8.14
CA ASP A 130 5.25 -0.49 -6.69
C ASP A 130 3.95 0.14 -6.20
N PHE A 131 3.60 1.32 -6.71
CA PHE A 131 2.35 2.00 -6.39
C PHE A 131 1.14 1.17 -6.82
N ASP A 132 1.13 0.69 -8.06
CA ASP A 132 0.05 -0.14 -8.61
C ASP A 132 -0.12 -1.45 -7.83
N HIS A 133 0.99 -2.07 -7.44
CA HIS A 133 0.95 -3.27 -6.61
C HIS A 133 0.33 -3.03 -5.23
N ILE A 134 0.64 -1.89 -4.60
CA ILE A 134 0.03 -1.52 -3.31
C ILE A 134 -1.46 -1.23 -3.48
N LYS A 135 -1.87 -0.57 -4.57
CA LYS A 135 -3.29 -0.34 -4.86
C LYS A 135 -4.04 -1.66 -5.03
N GLU A 136 -3.48 -2.60 -5.78
CA GLU A 136 -4.06 -3.95 -5.94
C GLU A 136 -4.16 -4.68 -4.58
N TYR A 137 -3.12 -4.61 -3.75
CA TYR A 137 -3.13 -5.16 -2.39
C TYR A 137 -4.27 -4.56 -1.55
N CYS A 138 -4.42 -3.23 -1.54
CA CYS A 138 -5.48 -2.54 -0.81
C CYS A 138 -6.87 -2.96 -1.29
N GLU A 139 -7.10 -3.01 -2.62
CA GLU A 139 -8.37 -3.46 -3.20
C GLU A 139 -8.73 -4.89 -2.80
N LEU A 140 -7.73 -5.77 -2.73
CA LEU A 140 -7.94 -7.14 -2.27
C LEU A 140 -8.23 -7.21 -0.77
N CYS A 141 -7.55 -6.41 0.06
CA CYS A 141 -7.82 -6.32 1.51
C CYS A 141 -9.21 -5.74 1.81
N ASP A 142 -9.71 -4.82 0.99
CA ASP A 142 -11.07 -4.29 1.12
C ASP A 142 -12.14 -5.35 0.77
N LYS A 143 -11.82 -6.25 -0.15
CA LYS A 143 -12.74 -7.27 -0.66
C LYS A 143 -12.66 -8.59 0.10
N TYR A 144 -11.48 -8.92 0.63
CA TYR A 144 -11.17 -10.17 1.30
C TYR A 144 -10.58 -9.91 2.69
N ASP A 145 -10.38 -10.97 3.46
CA ASP A 145 -9.67 -10.90 4.74
C ASP A 145 -8.19 -10.59 4.49
N GLN A 146 -7.65 -9.56 5.15
CA GLN A 146 -6.25 -9.16 5.00
C GLN A 146 -5.29 -10.32 5.31
N ASP A 147 -5.56 -11.11 6.35
CA ASP A 147 -4.71 -12.25 6.70
C ASP A 147 -4.60 -13.25 5.53
N ALA A 148 -5.67 -13.40 4.72
CA ALA A 148 -5.63 -14.29 3.56
C ALA A 148 -4.79 -13.72 2.41
N VAL A 149 -4.80 -12.41 2.20
CA VAL A 149 -3.95 -11.73 1.20
C VAL A 149 -2.49 -11.81 1.64
N ASP A 150 -2.22 -11.56 2.90
CA ASP A 150 -0.88 -11.64 3.50
C ASP A 150 -0.30 -13.05 3.41
N ASP A 151 -1.09 -14.08 3.78
CA ASP A 151 -0.70 -15.49 3.64
C ASP A 151 -0.38 -15.86 2.19
N TYR A 152 -1.14 -15.33 1.22
CA TYR A 152 -0.87 -15.56 -0.19
C TYR A 152 0.45 -14.93 -0.61
N MET A 153 0.73 -13.70 -0.19
CA MET A 153 1.97 -12.98 -0.49
C MET A 153 3.21 -13.60 0.15
N GLU A 154 3.09 -14.42 1.20
CA GLU A 154 4.23 -15.17 1.71
C GLU A 154 4.84 -16.14 0.69
N PHE A 155 4.04 -16.57 -0.31
CA PHE A 155 4.43 -17.59 -1.30
C PHE A 155 4.43 -17.08 -2.73
N HIS A 156 3.85 -15.90 -2.99
CA HIS A 156 3.67 -15.32 -4.32
C HIS A 156 4.16 -13.88 -4.36
N ASP A 157 4.83 -13.49 -5.43
CA ASP A 157 5.33 -12.12 -5.61
C ASP A 157 4.26 -11.20 -6.25
N GLU A 158 3.27 -11.78 -6.95
CA GLU A 158 2.21 -11.05 -7.66
C GLU A 158 0.83 -11.45 -7.12
N LEU A 159 -0.13 -10.54 -7.20
CA LEU A 159 -1.49 -10.70 -6.67
C LEU A 159 -2.54 -11.12 -7.71
N ASP A 160 -2.20 -11.04 -9.00
CA ASP A 160 -3.09 -11.26 -10.14
C ASP A 160 -3.84 -12.60 -10.14
N SER A 161 -3.29 -13.62 -9.50
CA SER A 161 -3.88 -14.95 -9.36
C SER A 161 -4.49 -15.21 -7.97
N PHE A 162 -4.56 -14.20 -7.09
CA PHE A 162 -5.11 -14.38 -5.74
C PHE A 162 -6.56 -14.85 -5.76
N GLU A 163 -7.42 -14.22 -6.55
CA GLU A 163 -8.85 -14.56 -6.61
C GLU A 163 -9.11 -16.00 -7.10
N GLU A 164 -8.24 -16.52 -7.99
CA GLU A 164 -8.32 -17.91 -8.45
C GLU A 164 -7.86 -18.90 -7.37
N ALA A 165 -6.94 -18.48 -6.50
CA ALA A 165 -6.39 -19.31 -5.42
C ALA A 165 -7.23 -19.25 -4.14
N TYR A 166 -8.01 -18.17 -3.95
CA TYR A 166 -8.79 -17.96 -2.74
C TYR A 166 -9.92 -18.96 -2.59
N CYS A 167 -9.84 -19.80 -1.58
CA CYS A 167 -10.81 -20.88 -1.31
C CYS A 167 -11.81 -20.54 -0.19
N GLY A 168 -11.90 -19.26 0.23
CA GLY A 168 -12.77 -18.85 1.32
C GLY A 168 -12.12 -18.93 2.70
N ASN A 169 -12.75 -18.29 3.68
CA ASN A 169 -12.37 -18.36 5.08
C ASN A 169 -13.20 -19.42 5.80
N TRP A 170 -12.55 -20.29 6.58
CA TRP A 170 -13.16 -21.46 7.19
C TRP A 170 -12.81 -21.53 8.68
N ASP A 171 -13.81 -21.87 9.51
CA ASP A 171 -13.61 -22.00 10.96
C ASP A 171 -12.62 -23.11 11.33
N SER A 172 -12.46 -24.10 10.45
CA SER A 172 -11.52 -25.21 10.66
C SER A 172 -11.08 -25.84 9.34
N GLU A 173 -9.92 -26.54 9.37
CA GLU A 173 -9.46 -27.37 8.24
C GLU A 173 -10.47 -28.48 7.88
N GLU A 174 -11.23 -28.99 8.85
CA GLU A 174 -12.28 -29.99 8.61
C GLU A 174 -13.44 -29.39 7.81
N ASP A 175 -13.88 -28.16 8.12
CA ASP A 175 -14.95 -27.48 7.39
C ASP A 175 -14.52 -27.18 5.95
N PHE A 176 -13.30 -26.73 5.74
CA PHE A 176 -12.71 -26.58 4.41
C PHE A 176 -12.68 -27.91 3.66
N ALA A 177 -12.20 -29.01 4.29
CA ALA A 177 -12.17 -30.31 3.68
C ALA A 177 -13.56 -30.80 3.30
N ARG A 178 -14.54 -30.58 4.18
CA ARG A 178 -15.96 -30.92 3.95
C ARG A 178 -16.47 -30.17 2.71
N HIS A 179 -16.24 -28.86 2.64
CA HIS A 179 -16.67 -28.10 1.48
C HIS A 179 -16.03 -28.60 0.17
N ILE A 180 -14.72 -28.81 0.13
CA ILE A 180 -14.03 -29.33 -1.07
C ILE A 180 -14.56 -30.72 -1.48
N VAL A 181 -14.79 -31.61 -0.52
CA VAL A 181 -15.28 -32.95 -0.79
C VAL A 181 -16.71 -32.91 -1.32
N GLU A 182 -17.58 -32.06 -0.78
CA GLU A 182 -18.96 -31.91 -1.26
C GLU A 182 -19.03 -31.31 -2.66
N GLU A 183 -18.32 -30.17 -2.88
CA GLU A 183 -18.34 -29.47 -4.17
C GLU A 183 -17.65 -30.24 -5.29
N CYS A 184 -16.47 -30.82 -5.03
CA CYS A 184 -15.68 -31.47 -6.08
C CYS A 184 -16.05 -32.95 -6.27
N TYR A 185 -16.47 -33.62 -5.24
CA TYR A 185 -16.68 -35.09 -5.28
C TYR A 185 -18.13 -35.51 -5.08
N GLY A 186 -18.99 -34.67 -4.49
CA GLY A 186 -20.39 -34.99 -4.21
C GLY A 186 -20.51 -36.22 -3.33
N LEU A 187 -19.82 -36.24 -2.19
CA LEU A 187 -19.64 -37.40 -1.32
C LEU A 187 -20.96 -38.04 -0.92
N ASP A 188 -21.97 -37.26 -0.57
CA ASP A 188 -23.29 -37.73 -0.20
C ASP A 188 -23.98 -38.54 -1.32
N ARG A 189 -23.73 -38.16 -2.58
CA ARG A 189 -24.26 -38.89 -3.74
C ARG A 189 -23.57 -40.22 -3.93
N ILE A 190 -22.27 -40.33 -3.61
CA ILE A 190 -21.46 -41.55 -3.81
C ILE A 190 -21.61 -42.52 -2.65
N MET A 191 -21.58 -42.02 -1.42
CA MET A 191 -21.49 -42.83 -0.21
C MET A 191 -22.81 -42.91 0.59
N GLY A 192 -23.76 -42.00 0.33
CA GLY A 192 -25.01 -41.94 1.08
C GLY A 192 -24.77 -41.81 2.59
N ASN A 193 -25.40 -42.60 3.40
CA ASN A 193 -25.25 -42.56 4.86
C ASN A 193 -23.83 -42.85 5.38
N LEU A 194 -22.93 -43.35 4.53
CA LEU A 194 -21.54 -43.61 4.90
C LEU A 194 -20.68 -42.30 4.85
N SER A 195 -21.18 -41.22 4.25
CA SER A 195 -20.52 -39.94 4.25
C SER A 195 -20.23 -39.40 5.67
N ASN A 196 -21.09 -39.74 6.64
CA ASN A 196 -20.90 -39.40 8.05
C ASN A 196 -19.66 -40.04 8.72
N TYR A 197 -19.07 -41.06 8.09
CA TYR A 197 -17.85 -41.73 8.56
C TYR A 197 -16.62 -41.38 7.76
N PHE A 198 -16.71 -40.39 6.87
CA PHE A 198 -15.58 -39.94 6.08
C PHE A 198 -14.60 -39.14 6.94
N ASP A 199 -13.32 -39.48 6.84
CA ASP A 199 -12.25 -38.82 7.56
C ASP A 199 -11.71 -37.63 6.73
N TYR A 200 -12.27 -36.44 6.98
CA TYR A 200 -11.91 -35.20 6.28
C TYR A 200 -10.48 -34.77 6.59
N GLU A 201 -10.01 -35.02 7.82
CA GLU A 201 -8.66 -34.67 8.24
C GLU A 201 -7.59 -35.50 7.48
N ALA A 202 -7.80 -36.82 7.43
CA ALA A 202 -6.94 -37.70 6.64
C ALA A 202 -6.97 -37.38 5.14
N PHE A 203 -8.12 -36.93 4.63
CA PHE A 203 -8.22 -36.47 3.24
C PHE A 203 -7.32 -35.29 2.97
N LEU A 204 -7.34 -34.24 3.79
CA LEU A 204 -6.47 -33.06 3.65
C LEU A 204 -4.99 -33.41 3.74
N GLN A 205 -4.60 -34.21 4.74
CA GLN A 205 -3.22 -34.65 4.89
C GLN A 205 -2.73 -35.38 3.63
N SER A 206 -3.58 -36.20 2.99
CA SER A 206 -3.23 -36.89 1.75
C SER A 206 -3.00 -35.93 0.56
N LYS A 207 -3.64 -34.76 0.58
CA LYS A 207 -3.46 -33.72 -0.45
C LYS A 207 -2.20 -32.88 -0.21
N ARG A 208 -1.88 -32.54 1.04
CA ARG A 208 -0.64 -31.84 1.41
C ARG A 208 0.63 -32.60 0.99
N LEU A 209 0.61 -33.93 1.05
CA LEU A 209 1.76 -34.78 0.67
C LEU A 209 1.99 -34.90 -0.85
N ARG A 210 1.12 -34.30 -1.70
CA ARG A 210 1.22 -34.40 -3.17
C ARG A 210 1.61 -33.07 -3.86
N ARG A 211 2.00 -32.05 -3.09
CA ARG A 211 2.51 -30.77 -3.61
C ARG A 211 4.03 -30.72 -3.60
#